data_215a7f7499e8a4468718fee62190a73a
#
_entry.id   215a7f7499e8a4468718fee62190a73a
#
_cell.length_a   1.000
_cell.length_b   1.000
_cell.length_c   1.000
_cell.angle_alpha   90.00
_cell.angle_beta   90.00
_cell.angle_gamma   90.00
#
_symmetry.space_group_name_H-M   'P 1'
#
loop_
_entity.id
_entity.type
_entity.pdbx_description
1 polymer ?
#
loop_
_entity_poly.entity_id
_entity_poly.type
_entity_poly.pdbx_seq_one_letter_code
_entity_poly.pdbx_strand_id
1 'polypeptide(L)'
;MLGLFNTILTLSRISNLPTVWTNCLAAWAINHSTNKIVGQTPAWHDPSILEWGQLGWLLLGGSLAYSGGCILNDAFDQKFDQEFNPNRPIPSGKIKITTVWSLGLGSLIVGGIVLTFGALCSLIWTVALISSILLYDAFQKERKGSVWVMG
;
A
#
# COMPACT_ATOMS: atom_id res chain seq x y z
N MET A 1 22.63 -9.77 -7.39
CA MET A 1 21.17 -9.75 -7.57
C MET A 1 20.39 -10.06 -6.27
N LEU A 2 20.72 -11.12 -5.52
CA LEU A 2 20.07 -11.48 -4.27
C LEU A 2 20.06 -10.35 -3.21
N GLY A 3 21.13 -9.57 -3.10
CA GLY A 3 21.22 -8.46 -2.15
C GLY A 3 20.24 -7.31 -2.43
N LEU A 4 20.07 -6.94 -3.71
CA LEU A 4 19.13 -5.87 -4.10
C LEU A 4 17.67 -6.33 -3.90
N PHE A 5 17.35 -7.57 -4.25
CA PHE A 5 16.03 -8.14 -4.05
C PHE A 5 15.65 -8.14 -2.56
N ASN A 6 16.52 -8.64 -1.68
CA ASN A 6 16.29 -8.61 -0.23
C ASN A 6 16.14 -7.18 0.30
N THR A 7 16.88 -6.23 -0.25
CA THR A 7 16.74 -4.81 0.12
C THR A 7 15.36 -4.27 -0.24
N ILE A 8 14.85 -4.56 -1.43
CA ILE A 8 13.50 -4.14 -1.86
C ILE A 8 12.43 -4.80 -0.98
N LEU A 9 12.56 -6.09 -0.66
CA LEU A 9 11.63 -6.78 0.23
C LEU A 9 11.59 -6.14 1.64
N THR A 10 12.74 -5.71 2.13
CA THR A 10 12.84 -5.03 3.43
C THR A 10 12.19 -3.65 3.40
N LEU A 11 12.45 -2.85 2.36
CA LEU A 11 11.86 -1.51 2.19
C LEU A 11 10.34 -1.57 2.02
N SER A 12 9.82 -2.55 1.30
CA SER A 12 8.38 -2.75 1.09
C SER A 12 7.64 -3.33 2.31
N ARG A 13 8.34 -3.65 3.38
CA ARG A 13 7.78 -4.21 4.63
C ARG A 13 6.81 -5.38 4.38
N ILE A 14 7.20 -6.33 3.54
CA ILE A 14 6.35 -7.44 3.09
C ILE A 14 5.77 -8.24 4.25
N SER A 15 6.46 -8.31 5.39
CA SER A 15 5.96 -8.97 6.61
C SER A 15 4.60 -8.46 7.09
N ASN A 16 4.21 -7.24 6.71
CA ASN A 16 2.95 -6.63 7.13
C ASN A 16 1.82 -6.79 6.09
N LEU A 17 2.10 -7.37 4.91
CA LEU A 17 1.07 -7.62 3.89
C LEU A 17 -0.13 -8.44 4.38
N PRO A 18 0.02 -9.44 5.27
CA PRO A 18 -1.13 -10.15 5.80
C PRO A 18 -2.18 -9.23 6.43
N THR A 19 -1.76 -8.14 7.10
CA THR A 19 -2.70 -7.14 7.64
C THR A 19 -3.44 -6.38 6.54
N VAL A 20 -2.77 -6.03 5.45
CA VAL A 20 -3.42 -5.43 4.28
C VAL A 20 -4.43 -6.38 3.67
N TRP A 21 -4.07 -7.66 3.52
CA TRP A 21 -4.94 -8.68 2.95
C TRP A 21 -6.18 -8.93 3.81
N THR A 22 -6.05 -8.99 5.13
CA THR A 22 -7.21 -9.14 6.02
C THR A 22 -8.17 -7.95 5.93
N ASN A 23 -7.65 -6.74 5.80
CA ASN A 23 -8.47 -5.54 5.60
C ASN A 23 -9.19 -5.57 4.24
N CYS A 24 -8.49 -5.97 3.17
CA CYS A 24 -9.10 -6.13 1.83
C CYS A 24 -10.19 -7.20 1.84
N LEU A 25 -9.93 -8.35 2.47
CA LEU A 25 -10.91 -9.43 2.63
C LEU A 25 -12.14 -8.98 3.41
N ALA A 26 -11.95 -8.25 4.52
CA ALA A 26 -13.05 -7.72 5.31
C ALA A 26 -13.90 -6.74 4.50
N ALA A 27 -13.28 -5.80 3.79
CA ALA A 27 -13.98 -4.83 2.93
C ALA A 27 -14.77 -5.53 1.82
N TRP A 28 -14.16 -6.52 1.16
CA TRP A 28 -14.81 -7.31 0.12
C TRP A 28 -16.00 -8.10 0.67
N ALA A 29 -15.84 -8.78 1.82
CA ALA A 29 -16.90 -9.55 2.47
C ALA A 29 -18.08 -8.68 2.90
N ILE A 30 -17.81 -7.50 3.44
CA ILE A 30 -18.85 -6.53 3.82
C ILE A 30 -19.62 -6.07 2.58
N ASN A 31 -18.93 -5.72 1.50
CA ASN A 31 -19.57 -5.29 0.26
C ASN A 31 -20.46 -6.40 -0.33
N HIS A 32 -19.96 -7.64 -0.35
CA HIS A 32 -20.72 -8.78 -0.83
C HIS A 32 -21.98 -9.06 0.03
N SER A 33 -21.84 -8.99 1.35
CA SER A 33 -22.96 -9.15 2.29
C SER A 33 -24.00 -8.03 2.15
N THR A 34 -23.57 -6.79 1.95
CA THR A 34 -24.45 -5.64 1.76
C THR A 34 -25.27 -5.79 0.48
N ASN A 35 -24.66 -6.23 -0.62
CA ASN A 35 -25.36 -6.47 -1.88
C ASN A 35 -26.45 -7.55 -1.76
N LYS A 36 -26.24 -8.58 -0.94
CA LYS A 36 -27.27 -9.58 -0.60
C LYS A 36 -28.43 -8.97 0.19
N ILE A 37 -28.13 -8.15 1.21
CA ILE A 37 -29.16 -7.52 2.07
C ILE A 37 -30.01 -6.52 1.29
N VAL A 38 -29.41 -5.76 0.37
CA VAL A 38 -30.10 -4.77 -0.47
C VAL A 38 -30.90 -5.44 -1.61
N GLY A 39 -30.82 -6.79 -1.74
CA GLY A 39 -31.57 -7.55 -2.73
C GLY A 39 -31.00 -7.44 -4.15
N GLN A 40 -29.76 -6.94 -4.30
CA GLN A 40 -29.06 -6.92 -5.59
C GLN A 40 -28.57 -8.30 -6.01
N THR A 41 -28.36 -9.20 -5.04
CA THR A 41 -28.02 -10.61 -5.27
C THR A 41 -28.91 -11.51 -4.40
N PRO A 42 -29.33 -12.71 -4.87
CA PRO A 42 -30.07 -13.68 -4.07
C PRO A 42 -29.28 -14.10 -2.82
N ALA A 43 -29.99 -14.36 -1.72
CA ALA A 43 -29.38 -14.76 -0.44
C ALA A 43 -28.52 -16.03 -0.52
N TRP A 44 -28.81 -16.91 -1.49
CA TRP A 44 -28.12 -18.19 -1.75
C TRP A 44 -27.01 -18.08 -2.80
N HIS A 45 -26.75 -16.85 -3.33
CA HIS A 45 -25.71 -16.64 -4.34
C HIS A 45 -24.32 -16.75 -3.72
N ASP A 46 -23.57 -17.72 -4.19
CA ASP A 46 -22.14 -17.82 -3.91
C ASP A 46 -21.37 -16.84 -4.79
N PRO A 47 -20.23 -16.30 -4.33
CA PRO A 47 -19.43 -15.41 -5.13
C PRO A 47 -19.07 -16.03 -6.49
N SER A 48 -19.33 -15.29 -7.56
CA SER A 48 -18.96 -15.70 -8.91
C SER A 48 -17.44 -15.67 -9.11
N ILE A 49 -16.95 -16.34 -10.16
CA ILE A 49 -15.53 -16.29 -10.56
C ILE A 49 -15.08 -14.83 -10.76
N LEU A 50 -15.98 -13.96 -11.25
CA LEU A 50 -15.69 -12.53 -11.46
C LEU A 50 -15.49 -11.80 -10.13
N GLU A 51 -16.30 -12.08 -9.11
CA GLU A 51 -16.19 -11.50 -7.77
C GLU A 51 -14.91 -11.96 -7.05
N TRP A 52 -14.54 -13.22 -7.19
CA TRP A 52 -13.23 -13.72 -6.72
C TRP A 52 -12.07 -13.06 -7.47
N GLY A 53 -12.23 -12.82 -8.78
CA GLY A 53 -11.27 -12.08 -9.58
C GLY A 53 -11.07 -10.65 -9.08
N GLN A 54 -12.15 -9.94 -8.74
CA GLN A 54 -12.11 -8.61 -8.15
C GLN A 54 -11.35 -8.60 -6.82
N LEU A 55 -11.57 -9.60 -5.95
CA LEU A 55 -10.81 -9.77 -4.72
C LEU A 55 -9.30 -9.92 -5.01
N GLY A 56 -8.93 -10.74 -5.99
CA GLY A 56 -7.53 -10.91 -6.40
C GLY A 56 -6.88 -9.59 -6.82
N TRP A 57 -7.59 -8.79 -7.62
CA TRP A 57 -7.13 -7.45 -8.03
C TRP A 57 -7.06 -6.48 -6.85
N LEU A 58 -8.00 -6.54 -5.91
CA LEU A 58 -7.99 -5.73 -4.70
C LEU A 58 -6.77 -6.05 -3.81
N LEU A 59 -6.47 -7.32 -3.61
CA LEU A 59 -5.29 -7.77 -2.87
C LEU A 59 -3.99 -7.31 -3.55
N LEU A 60 -3.90 -7.45 -4.86
CA LEU A 60 -2.73 -7.03 -5.63
C LEU A 60 -2.55 -5.51 -5.57
N GLY A 61 -3.58 -4.74 -5.89
CA GLY A 61 -3.53 -3.28 -5.88
C GLY A 61 -3.26 -2.71 -4.49
N GLY A 62 -3.90 -3.26 -3.45
CA GLY A 62 -3.66 -2.90 -2.06
C GLY A 62 -2.22 -3.20 -1.62
N SER A 63 -1.67 -4.36 -2.02
CA SER A 63 -0.27 -4.70 -1.74
C SER A 63 0.72 -3.74 -2.41
N LEU A 64 0.47 -3.37 -3.67
CA LEU A 64 1.31 -2.40 -4.40
C LEU A 64 1.24 -1.01 -3.78
N ALA A 65 0.03 -0.53 -3.44
CA ALA A 65 -0.15 0.76 -2.80
C ALA A 65 0.54 0.82 -1.42
N TYR A 66 0.36 -0.21 -0.60
CA TYR A 66 1.02 -0.34 0.70
C TYR A 66 2.55 -0.36 0.56
N SER A 67 3.08 -1.24 -0.29
CA SER A 67 4.53 -1.36 -0.51
C SER A 67 5.13 -0.06 -1.05
N GLY A 68 4.43 0.59 -1.99
CA GLY A 68 4.82 1.88 -2.54
C GLY A 68 4.92 2.96 -1.47
N GLY A 69 3.93 3.06 -0.59
CA GLY A 69 3.95 3.96 0.57
C GLY A 69 5.13 3.68 1.51
N CYS A 70 5.36 2.42 1.90
CA CYS A 70 6.50 2.06 2.74
C CYS A 70 7.85 2.44 2.12
N ILE A 71 8.03 2.18 0.81
CA ILE A 71 9.24 2.54 0.07
C ILE A 71 9.43 4.06 0.04
N LEU A 72 8.37 4.83 -0.21
CA LEU A 72 8.42 6.29 -0.23
C LEU A 72 8.67 6.87 1.17
N ASN A 73 8.06 6.30 2.20
CA ASN A 73 8.34 6.71 3.57
C ASN A 73 9.84 6.64 3.88
N ASP A 74 10.52 5.55 3.51
CA ASP A 74 11.98 5.44 3.69
C ASP A 74 12.76 6.43 2.81
N ALA A 75 12.23 6.81 1.63
CA ALA A 75 12.83 7.85 0.80
C ALA A 75 12.72 9.26 1.41
N PHE A 76 11.57 9.60 1.96
CA PHE A 76 11.37 10.84 2.71
C PHE A 76 12.24 10.88 3.98
N ASP A 77 12.51 9.70 4.59
CA ASP A 77 13.29 9.54 5.80
C ASP A 77 14.80 9.61 5.59
N GLN A 78 15.27 9.71 4.37
CA GLN A 78 16.69 9.63 4.03
C GLN A 78 17.60 10.53 4.92
N LYS A 79 17.26 11.80 5.10
CA LYS A 79 18.07 12.74 5.88
C LYS A 79 18.14 12.36 7.35
N PHE A 80 17.02 11.99 7.92
CA PHE A 80 16.94 11.54 9.31
C PHE A 80 17.72 10.23 9.51
N ASP A 81 17.55 9.29 8.59
CA ASP A 81 18.23 8.00 8.66
C ASP A 81 19.75 8.10 8.46
N GLN A 82 20.23 9.07 7.69
CA GLN A 82 21.66 9.34 7.58
C GLN A 82 22.27 9.74 8.92
N GLU A 83 21.53 10.48 9.74
CA GLU A 83 22.01 10.98 11.04
C GLU A 83 21.84 9.93 12.15
N PHE A 84 20.68 9.23 12.19
CA PHE A 84 20.32 8.38 13.34
C PHE A 84 20.35 6.87 13.03
N ASN A 85 20.26 6.46 11.76
CA ASN A 85 20.17 5.06 11.35
C ASN A 85 21.06 4.73 10.13
N PRO A 86 22.41 4.94 10.22
CA PRO A 86 23.31 4.79 9.06
C PRO A 86 23.36 3.38 8.44
N ASN A 87 22.89 2.36 9.17
CA ASN A 87 22.85 0.98 8.70
C ASN A 87 21.66 0.65 7.79
N ARG A 88 20.67 1.57 7.67
CA ARG A 88 19.53 1.37 6.77
C ARG A 88 19.96 1.30 5.30
N PRO A 89 19.17 0.65 4.42
CA PRO A 89 19.56 0.40 3.04
C PRO A 89 19.94 1.66 2.23
N ILE A 90 19.23 2.78 2.43
CA ILE A 90 19.48 4.02 1.69
C ILE A 90 20.77 4.71 2.21
N PRO A 91 20.92 4.99 3.52
CA PRO A 91 22.14 5.59 4.05
C PRO A 91 23.40 4.76 3.80
N SER A 92 23.28 3.42 3.91
CA SER A 92 24.41 2.50 3.68
C SER A 92 24.83 2.35 2.22
N GLY A 93 24.16 3.01 1.28
CA GLY A 93 24.47 2.95 -0.14
C GLY A 93 24.09 1.64 -0.85
N LYS A 94 23.33 0.74 -0.20
CA LYS A 94 22.88 -0.52 -0.80
C LYS A 94 21.90 -0.31 -1.96
N ILE A 95 21.19 0.82 -1.97
CA ILE A 95 20.27 1.21 -3.03
C ILE A 95 20.33 2.73 -3.24
N LYS A 96 20.27 3.16 -4.50
CA LYS A 96 20.26 4.59 -4.84
C LYS A 96 18.90 5.20 -4.53
N ILE A 97 18.90 6.40 -3.96
CA ILE A 97 17.67 7.14 -3.62
C ILE A 97 16.74 7.34 -4.84
N THR A 98 17.31 7.58 -6.02
CA THR A 98 16.54 7.72 -7.26
C THR A 98 15.77 6.45 -7.60
N THR A 99 16.38 5.27 -7.37
CA THR A 99 15.73 3.98 -7.57
C THR A 99 14.58 3.79 -6.58
N VAL A 100 14.76 4.20 -5.32
CA VAL A 100 13.72 4.11 -4.27
C VAL A 100 12.51 4.98 -4.65
N TRP A 101 12.74 6.24 -5.08
CA TRP A 101 11.67 7.10 -5.57
C TRP A 101 10.93 6.51 -6.77
N SER A 102 11.66 5.98 -7.76
CA SER A 102 11.05 5.36 -8.95
C SER A 102 10.22 4.13 -8.59
N LEU A 103 10.72 3.27 -7.69
CA LEU A 103 10.00 2.08 -7.25
C LEU A 103 8.76 2.44 -6.43
N GLY A 104 8.87 3.38 -5.48
CA GLY A 104 7.76 3.79 -4.65
C GLY A 104 6.63 4.44 -5.45
N LEU A 105 6.96 5.45 -6.26
CA LEU A 105 5.97 6.13 -7.12
C LEU A 105 5.39 5.17 -8.17
N GLY A 106 6.23 4.34 -8.80
CA GLY A 106 5.80 3.33 -9.75
C GLY A 106 4.81 2.35 -9.14
N SER A 107 5.09 1.85 -7.91
CA SER A 107 4.18 0.96 -7.19
C SER A 107 2.85 1.63 -6.84
N LEU A 108 2.85 2.91 -6.43
CA LEU A 108 1.61 3.67 -6.18
C LEU A 108 0.78 3.86 -7.44
N ILE A 109 1.41 4.24 -8.56
CA ILE A 109 0.72 4.44 -9.84
C ILE A 109 0.12 3.12 -10.33
N VAL A 110 0.91 2.06 -10.38
CA VAL A 110 0.43 0.73 -10.82
C VAL A 110 -0.63 0.21 -9.86
N GLY A 111 -0.44 0.35 -8.55
CA GLY A 111 -1.44 0.00 -7.54
C GLY A 111 -2.76 0.73 -7.75
N GLY A 112 -2.71 2.04 -8.02
CA GLY A 112 -3.89 2.86 -8.32
C GLY A 112 -4.62 2.40 -9.60
N ILE A 113 -3.88 2.08 -10.66
CA ILE A 113 -4.44 1.54 -11.90
C ILE A 113 -5.13 0.20 -11.63
N VAL A 114 -4.46 -0.70 -10.92
CA VAL A 114 -5.01 -2.02 -10.56
C VAL A 114 -6.25 -1.91 -9.68
N LEU A 115 -6.28 -1.02 -8.70
CA LEU A 115 -7.46 -0.78 -7.86
C LEU A 115 -8.63 -0.24 -8.67
N THR A 116 -8.39 0.72 -9.56
CA THR A 116 -9.46 1.37 -10.33
C THR A 116 -10.01 0.46 -11.42
N PHE A 117 -9.16 -0.16 -12.22
CA PHE A 117 -9.58 -0.91 -13.40
C PHE A 117 -9.71 -2.42 -13.16
N GLY A 118 -8.90 -3.00 -12.28
CA GLY A 118 -8.94 -4.42 -11.94
C GLY A 118 -9.95 -4.73 -10.84
N ALA A 119 -9.84 -4.05 -9.70
CA ALA A 119 -10.75 -4.22 -8.57
C ALA A 119 -12.05 -3.41 -8.70
N LEU A 120 -12.18 -2.58 -9.75
CA LEU A 120 -13.33 -1.71 -10.01
C LEU A 120 -13.64 -0.73 -8.86
N CYS A 121 -12.60 -0.33 -8.12
CA CYS A 121 -12.74 0.69 -7.10
C CYS A 121 -13.02 2.06 -7.73
N SER A 122 -13.83 2.86 -7.05
CA SER A 122 -14.11 4.22 -7.52
C SER A 122 -12.82 5.05 -7.59
N LEU A 123 -12.58 5.72 -8.72
CA LEU A 123 -11.41 6.55 -8.97
C LEU A 123 -11.19 7.60 -7.86
N ILE A 124 -12.28 8.21 -7.36
CA ILE A 124 -12.19 9.24 -6.32
C ILE A 124 -11.60 8.70 -5.02
N TRP A 125 -12.01 7.49 -4.62
CA TRP A 125 -11.48 6.85 -3.42
C TRP A 125 -10.05 6.33 -3.61
N THR A 126 -9.72 5.85 -4.80
CA THR A 126 -8.34 5.46 -5.14
C THR A 126 -7.39 6.66 -5.10
N VAL A 127 -7.80 7.78 -5.68
CA VAL A 127 -7.02 9.03 -5.63
C VAL A 127 -6.92 9.55 -4.19
N ALA A 128 -8.00 9.51 -3.42
CA ALA A 128 -7.99 9.90 -2.02
C ALA A 128 -7.01 9.04 -1.19
N LEU A 129 -7.00 7.72 -1.41
CA LEU A 129 -6.07 6.80 -0.76
C LEU A 129 -4.61 7.16 -1.09
N ILE A 130 -4.27 7.28 -2.38
CA ILE A 130 -2.90 7.61 -2.81
C ILE A 130 -2.48 8.98 -2.27
N SER A 131 -3.37 9.96 -2.34
CA SER A 131 -3.09 11.30 -1.82
C SER A 131 -2.87 11.28 -0.31
N SER A 132 -3.64 10.49 0.45
CA SER A 132 -3.46 10.37 1.90
C SER A 132 -2.13 9.71 2.26
N ILE A 133 -1.69 8.69 1.50
CA ILE A 133 -0.37 8.06 1.69
C ILE A 133 0.73 9.10 1.47
N LEU A 134 0.70 9.84 0.34
CA LEU A 134 1.71 10.84 0.02
C LEU A 134 1.73 12.00 1.02
N LEU A 135 0.57 12.47 1.44
CA LEU A 135 0.44 13.53 2.45
C LEU A 135 0.99 13.06 3.80
N TYR A 136 0.64 11.83 4.21
CA TYR A 136 1.18 11.26 5.44
C TYR A 136 2.70 11.21 5.42
N ASP A 137 3.31 10.66 4.36
CA ASP A 137 4.76 10.54 4.23
C ASP A 137 5.46 11.91 4.18
N ALA A 138 4.83 12.92 3.56
CA ALA A 138 5.39 14.26 3.45
C ALA A 138 5.30 15.07 4.75
N PHE A 139 4.16 14.97 5.48
CA PHE A 139 3.90 15.84 6.64
C PHE A 139 4.24 15.22 7.99
N GLN A 140 4.45 13.90 8.07
CA GLN A 140 4.72 13.21 9.34
C GLN A 140 5.94 13.78 10.09
N LYS A 141 6.87 14.44 9.42
CA LYS A 141 8.15 14.89 9.98
C LYS A 141 8.24 16.34 10.43
N GLU A 142 7.38 17.20 9.93
CA GLU A 142 7.41 18.59 10.35
C GLU A 142 6.89 18.81 11.79
N ARG A 143 6.23 17.82 12.36
CA ARG A 143 5.70 17.89 13.72
C ARG A 143 6.56 17.09 14.69
N LYS A 144 7.42 17.75 15.44
CA LYS A 144 8.13 17.24 16.63
C LYS A 144 7.20 16.67 17.74
N GLY A 145 5.91 16.57 17.47
CA GLY A 145 4.87 16.07 18.38
C GLY A 145 4.17 14.77 17.93
N SER A 146 4.61 14.13 16.83
CA SER A 146 3.95 12.91 16.33
C SER A 146 4.08 11.71 17.26
N VAL A 147 5.03 11.75 18.21
CA VAL A 147 5.20 10.73 19.27
C VAL A 147 3.92 10.58 20.11
N TRP A 148 3.14 11.66 20.28
CA TRP A 148 1.89 11.66 21.04
C TRP A 148 0.68 11.11 20.26
N VAL A 149 0.79 10.92 18.95
CA VAL A 149 -0.29 10.40 18.09
C VAL A 149 -0.14 8.90 17.85
N MET A 150 1.03 8.33 18.15
CA MET A 150 1.33 6.90 18.00
C MET A 150 1.30 6.11 19.32
N GLY A 151 0.99 6.76 20.43
CA GLY A 151 0.94 6.13 21.75
C GLY A 151 -0.39 5.50 22.07
#